data_f5faaa1eb288c9a56b8cc650960dba7d
#
_entry.id   f5faaa1eb288c9a56b8cc650960dba7d
#
_cell.length_a   1.000
_cell.length_b   1.000
_cell.length_c   1.000
_cell.angle_alpha   90.00
_cell.angle_beta   90.00
_cell.angle_gamma   90.00
#
_symmetry.space_group_name_H-M   'P 1'
#
loop_
_entity.id
_entity.type
_entity.pdbx_description
1 polymer ?
#
loop_
_entity_poly.entity_id
_entity_poly.type
_entity_poly.pdbx_seq_one_letter_code
_entity_poly.pdbx_strand_id
1 'polypeptide(L)'
;VRTSLGVSERRDIARDDSTGYFLTKDEVSQAADDIRADAAQRRSELVDGFVHRATEAGWKIHRVANYEDAAEEVTAVVREHGAKAVMRSDHDILSEVPLESALKAEGIELEVAMREPSDDADEDLERRLALRETSFNSEVGITGVDFAIAETGTVAMKPGIGSSRLVSLTPEVHIGVMTPESIIPSLDELFALTRDQHLSGEHKGMINLITGPSRTADIEANLVIGVHGPREVHLVIVG
;
A
#
# COMPACT_ATOMS: atom_id res chain seq x y z
N VAL A 1 -36.86 -13.65 3.72
CA VAL A 1 -35.63 -13.74 4.54
C VAL A 1 -34.56 -14.28 3.61
N ARG A 2 -33.78 -13.41 3.00
CA ARG A 2 -32.54 -13.83 2.34
C ARG A 2 -31.60 -14.22 3.48
N THR A 3 -31.48 -15.51 3.74
CA THR A 3 -30.31 -16.02 4.41
C THR A 3 -29.11 -15.47 3.65
N SER A 4 -28.28 -14.72 4.35
CA SER A 4 -26.94 -14.45 3.88
C SER A 4 -26.26 -15.81 3.72
N LEU A 5 -26.42 -16.41 2.54
CA LEU A 5 -25.59 -17.53 2.16
C LEU A 5 -24.18 -17.07 2.43
N GLY A 6 -23.57 -17.71 3.41
CA GLY A 6 -22.23 -17.35 3.81
C GLY A 6 -21.39 -17.24 2.55
N VAL A 7 -20.59 -16.21 2.45
CA VAL A 7 -19.68 -16.01 1.32
C VAL A 7 -18.81 -17.27 1.12
N SER A 8 -18.61 -18.07 2.16
CA SER A 8 -17.93 -19.36 2.12
C SER A 8 -18.65 -20.41 1.24
N GLU A 9 -19.97 -20.55 1.32
CA GLU A 9 -20.70 -21.57 0.53
C GLU A 9 -20.70 -21.26 -0.97
N ARG A 10 -20.55 -19.99 -1.36
CA ARG A 10 -20.39 -19.61 -2.77
C ARG A 10 -19.00 -19.89 -3.33
N ARG A 11 -18.01 -20.11 -2.47
CA ARG A 11 -16.62 -20.37 -2.88
C ARG A 11 -16.40 -21.82 -3.29
N ASP A 12 -17.17 -22.73 -2.68
CA ASP A 12 -17.03 -24.17 -2.93
C ASP A 12 -17.93 -24.67 -4.09
N ILE A 13 -18.76 -23.79 -4.65
CA ILE A 13 -19.54 -24.14 -5.83
C ILE A 13 -18.62 -24.02 -7.05
N ALA A 14 -18.12 -25.15 -7.49
CA ALA A 14 -17.63 -25.32 -8.86
C ALA A 14 -18.79 -24.96 -9.79
N ARG A 15 -18.84 -23.76 -10.30
CA ARG A 15 -19.77 -23.41 -11.35
C ARG A 15 -19.16 -23.94 -12.65
N ASP A 16 -19.81 -24.89 -13.26
CA ASP A 16 -19.64 -25.16 -14.68
C ASP A 16 -20.04 -23.87 -15.38
N ASP A 17 -19.02 -23.14 -15.75
CA ASP A 17 -19.16 -21.82 -16.30
C ASP A 17 -18.64 -21.82 -17.72
N SER A 18 -19.57 -22.10 -18.63
CA SER A 18 -19.33 -21.94 -20.06
C SER A 18 -18.90 -20.53 -20.47
N THR A 19 -18.89 -19.57 -19.53
CA THR A 19 -18.50 -18.18 -19.74
C THR A 19 -17.13 -17.84 -19.17
N GLY A 20 -16.44 -18.75 -18.44
CA GLY A 20 -15.09 -18.56 -17.92
C GLY A 20 -14.96 -17.58 -16.75
N TYR A 21 -16.07 -17.14 -16.16
CA TYR A 21 -16.05 -16.15 -15.07
C TYR A 21 -15.72 -16.75 -13.69
N PHE A 22 -15.76 -18.06 -13.52
CA PHE A 22 -15.55 -18.69 -12.21
C PHE A 22 -14.49 -19.80 -12.32
N LEU A 23 -13.34 -19.51 -11.77
CA LEU A 23 -12.25 -20.47 -11.66
C LEU A 23 -12.37 -21.26 -10.35
N THR A 24 -11.97 -22.51 -10.35
CA THR A 24 -11.74 -23.30 -9.15
C THR A 24 -10.58 -22.69 -8.34
N LYS A 25 -10.42 -23.10 -7.07
CA LYS A 25 -9.32 -22.65 -6.25
C LYS A 25 -7.97 -22.96 -6.89
N ASP A 26 -7.81 -24.17 -7.44
CA ASP A 26 -6.56 -24.61 -8.06
C ASP A 26 -6.25 -23.80 -9.33
N GLU A 27 -7.26 -23.50 -10.16
CA GLU A 27 -7.10 -22.65 -11.34
C GLU A 27 -6.73 -21.21 -10.96
N VAL A 28 -7.29 -20.67 -9.88
CA VAL A 28 -6.91 -19.33 -9.36
C VAL A 28 -5.49 -19.34 -8.87
N SER A 29 -5.07 -20.37 -8.14
CA SER A 29 -3.70 -20.49 -7.64
C SER A 29 -2.68 -20.64 -8.77
N GLN A 30 -3.00 -21.47 -9.78
CA GLN A 30 -2.16 -21.62 -10.97
C GLN A 30 -2.04 -20.30 -11.74
N ALA A 31 -3.15 -19.59 -11.95
CA ALA A 31 -3.12 -18.28 -12.61
C ALA A 31 -2.27 -17.26 -11.83
N ALA A 32 -2.32 -17.29 -10.50
CA ALA A 32 -1.49 -16.43 -9.67
C ALA A 32 0.01 -16.74 -9.81
N ASP A 33 0.36 -18.02 -9.89
CA ASP A 33 1.75 -18.44 -10.10
C ASP A 33 2.26 -18.07 -11.51
N ASP A 34 1.42 -18.22 -12.53
CA ASP A 34 1.75 -17.79 -13.90
C ASP A 34 1.98 -16.27 -13.99
N ILE A 35 1.16 -15.47 -13.30
CA ILE A 35 1.33 -14.02 -13.21
C ILE A 35 2.65 -13.65 -12.53
N ARG A 36 3.00 -14.31 -11.42
CA ARG A 36 4.27 -14.06 -10.73
C ARG A 36 5.47 -14.41 -11.61
N ALA A 37 5.37 -15.52 -12.35
CA ALA A 37 6.42 -15.97 -13.28
C ALA A 37 6.60 -15.00 -14.46
N ASP A 38 5.51 -14.56 -15.10
CA ASP A 38 5.56 -13.53 -16.16
C ASP A 38 6.17 -12.22 -15.66
N ALA A 39 5.69 -11.72 -14.52
CA ALA A 39 6.22 -10.51 -13.92
C ALA A 39 7.72 -10.62 -13.60
N ALA A 40 8.20 -11.78 -13.16
CA ALA A 40 9.61 -12.00 -12.90
C ALA A 40 10.44 -11.98 -14.20
N GLN A 41 9.95 -12.57 -15.29
CA GLN A 41 10.62 -12.57 -16.59
C GLN A 41 10.70 -11.17 -17.21
N ARG A 42 9.65 -10.36 -17.02
CA ARG A 42 9.55 -9.01 -17.58
C ARG A 42 9.93 -7.91 -16.58
N ARG A 43 10.64 -8.24 -15.50
CA ARG A 43 10.92 -7.34 -14.37
C ARG A 43 11.42 -5.95 -14.82
N SER A 44 12.45 -5.90 -15.66
CA SER A 44 13.04 -4.64 -16.12
C SER A 44 12.05 -3.78 -16.90
N GLU A 45 11.29 -4.39 -17.82
CA GLU A 45 10.24 -3.70 -18.60
C GLU A 45 9.17 -3.13 -17.68
N LEU A 46 8.70 -3.93 -16.71
CA LEU A 46 7.66 -3.52 -15.77
C LEU A 46 8.13 -2.39 -14.86
N VAL A 47 9.37 -2.43 -14.38
CA VAL A 47 9.97 -1.34 -13.59
C VAL A 47 9.98 -0.04 -14.38
N ASP A 48 10.49 -0.06 -15.61
CA ASP A 48 10.58 1.15 -16.44
C ASP A 48 9.18 1.69 -16.80
N GLY A 49 8.24 0.81 -17.12
CA GLY A 49 6.85 1.17 -17.37
C GLY A 49 6.17 1.78 -16.15
N PHE A 50 6.35 1.15 -14.99
CA PHE A 50 5.82 1.66 -13.72
C PHE A 50 6.38 3.04 -13.37
N VAL A 51 7.71 3.20 -13.41
CA VAL A 51 8.36 4.47 -13.09
C VAL A 51 7.85 5.60 -13.99
N HIS A 52 7.71 5.33 -15.29
CA HIS A 52 7.16 6.29 -16.23
C HIS A 52 5.73 6.71 -15.84
N ARG A 53 4.82 5.73 -15.66
CA ARG A 53 3.42 6.01 -15.32
C ARG A 53 3.24 6.62 -13.93
N ALA A 54 4.00 6.18 -12.96
CA ALA A 54 3.95 6.73 -11.60
C ALA A 54 4.42 8.20 -11.60
N THR A 55 5.46 8.53 -12.37
CA THR A 55 5.93 9.91 -12.53
C THR A 55 4.85 10.80 -13.19
N GLU A 56 4.19 10.30 -14.24
CA GLU A 56 3.05 11.00 -14.88
C GLU A 56 1.88 11.19 -13.91
N ALA A 57 1.63 10.22 -13.03
CA ALA A 57 0.60 10.30 -11.98
C ALA A 57 0.96 11.32 -10.87
N GLY A 58 2.22 11.72 -10.77
CA GLY A 58 2.71 12.72 -9.82
C GLY A 58 3.46 12.15 -8.63
N TRP A 59 3.89 10.89 -8.71
CA TRP A 59 4.82 10.34 -7.74
C TRP A 59 6.23 10.89 -7.96
N LYS A 60 6.93 11.19 -6.88
CA LYS A 60 8.38 11.43 -6.87
C LYS A 60 9.07 10.10 -6.63
N ILE A 61 9.85 9.65 -7.61
CA ILE A 61 10.46 8.32 -7.61
C ILE A 61 11.92 8.43 -7.18
N HIS A 62 12.30 7.62 -6.18
CA HIS A 62 13.66 7.46 -5.67
C HIS A 62 14.08 6.00 -5.88
N ARG A 63 15.16 5.78 -6.63
CA ARG A 63 15.72 4.44 -6.83
C ARG A 63 17.01 4.32 -6.02
N VAL A 64 17.06 3.34 -5.14
CA VAL A 64 18.18 3.13 -4.22
C VAL A 64 18.65 1.69 -4.30
N ALA A 65 19.93 1.46 -3.96
CA ALA A 65 20.55 0.15 -4.16
C ALA A 65 20.28 -0.84 -3.03
N ASN A 66 20.02 -0.36 -1.82
CA ASN A 66 19.87 -1.19 -0.61
C ASN A 66 18.97 -0.51 0.43
N TYR A 67 18.72 -1.19 1.54
CA TYR A 67 17.85 -0.69 2.60
C TYR A 67 18.47 0.45 3.42
N GLU A 68 19.78 0.52 3.53
CA GLU A 68 20.49 1.62 4.17
C GLU A 68 20.30 2.91 3.36
N ASP A 69 20.51 2.85 2.04
CA ASP A 69 20.25 3.98 1.15
C ASP A 69 18.76 4.40 1.19
N ALA A 70 17.85 3.44 1.34
CA ALA A 70 16.43 3.72 1.48
C ALA A 70 16.13 4.51 2.77
N ALA A 71 16.76 4.16 3.89
CA ALA A 71 16.61 4.90 5.13
C ALA A 71 17.16 6.33 5.02
N GLU A 72 18.30 6.51 4.35
CA GLU A 72 18.88 7.83 4.08
C GLU A 72 17.95 8.69 3.21
N GLU A 73 17.41 8.13 2.13
CA GLU A 73 16.50 8.83 1.22
C GLU A 73 15.18 9.21 1.90
N VAL A 74 14.55 8.27 2.64
CA VAL A 74 13.36 8.57 3.44
C VAL A 74 13.64 9.68 4.44
N THR A 75 14.77 9.62 5.14
CA THR A 75 15.16 10.64 6.13
C THR A 75 15.41 12.00 5.46
N ALA A 76 15.97 12.01 4.25
CA ALA A 76 16.18 13.24 3.47
C ALA A 76 14.83 13.89 3.11
N VAL A 77 13.85 13.12 2.65
CA VAL A 77 12.49 13.60 2.37
C VAL A 77 11.83 14.16 3.64
N VAL A 78 11.90 13.42 4.75
CA VAL A 78 11.33 13.86 6.04
C VAL A 78 11.95 15.20 6.49
N ARG A 79 13.27 15.33 6.36
CA ARG A 79 13.99 16.56 6.71
C ARG A 79 13.67 17.73 5.78
N GLU A 80 13.51 17.50 4.47
CA GLU A 80 13.13 18.53 3.49
C GLU A 80 11.81 19.19 3.88
N HIS A 81 10.87 18.42 4.42
CA HIS A 81 9.56 18.90 4.87
C HIS A 81 9.59 19.47 6.31
N GLY A 82 10.73 19.43 6.99
CA GLY A 82 10.86 19.90 8.36
C GLY A 82 10.04 19.12 9.37
N ALA A 83 9.64 17.89 9.01
CA ALA A 83 8.78 17.06 9.82
C ALA A 83 9.49 16.61 11.10
N LYS A 84 8.73 16.58 12.21
CA LYS A 84 9.21 16.12 13.52
C LYS A 84 8.50 14.89 14.00
N ALA A 85 7.30 14.64 13.51
CA ALA A 85 6.49 13.49 13.83
C ALA A 85 6.20 12.67 12.54
N VAL A 86 6.64 11.43 12.55
CA VAL A 86 6.50 10.49 11.44
C VAL A 86 5.75 9.27 11.92
N MET A 87 4.82 8.77 11.12
CA MET A 87 4.13 7.50 11.37
C MET A 87 4.47 6.50 10.28
N ARG A 88 4.77 5.26 10.64
CA ARG A 88 4.93 4.18 9.66
C ARG A 88 3.92 3.05 9.84
N SER A 89 3.61 2.34 8.77
CA SER A 89 2.89 1.08 8.85
C SER A 89 3.79 -0.05 9.38
N ASP A 90 3.16 -1.08 9.92
CA ASP A 90 3.82 -2.33 10.27
C ASP A 90 3.77 -3.26 9.04
N HIS A 91 4.72 -3.06 8.14
CA HIS A 91 4.87 -3.84 6.91
C HIS A 91 6.28 -4.44 6.86
N ASP A 92 6.42 -5.69 6.42
CA ASP A 92 7.66 -6.46 6.45
C ASP A 92 8.86 -5.71 5.86
N ILE A 93 8.68 -5.06 4.70
CA ILE A 93 9.77 -4.30 4.07
C ILE A 93 10.31 -3.17 4.97
N LEU A 94 9.44 -2.54 5.77
CA LEU A 94 9.86 -1.45 6.67
C LEU A 94 10.64 -1.97 7.89
N SER A 95 10.60 -3.25 8.15
CA SER A 95 11.43 -3.89 9.19
C SER A 95 12.86 -4.12 8.71
N GLU A 96 13.06 -4.20 7.39
CA GLU A 96 14.39 -4.32 6.79
C GLU A 96 15.09 -2.95 6.63
N VAL A 97 14.31 -1.86 6.54
CA VAL A 97 14.85 -0.49 6.41
C VAL A 97 15.16 0.08 7.80
N PRO A 98 16.38 0.49 8.10
CA PRO A 98 16.77 0.97 9.45
C PRO A 98 16.26 2.40 9.76
N LEU A 99 14.92 2.62 9.59
CA LEU A 99 14.26 3.92 9.74
C LEU A 99 14.37 4.46 11.18
N GLU A 100 14.20 3.58 12.19
CA GLU A 100 14.20 3.99 13.58
C GLU A 100 15.54 4.66 13.98
N SER A 101 16.65 4.07 13.55
CA SER A 101 17.98 4.62 13.85
C SER A 101 18.27 5.89 13.07
N ALA A 102 17.88 5.93 11.79
CA ALA A 102 18.12 7.07 10.91
C ALA A 102 17.33 8.31 11.34
N LEU A 103 16.03 8.18 11.60
CA LEU A 103 15.18 9.27 12.03
C LEU A 103 15.52 9.75 13.45
N LYS A 104 15.84 8.81 14.35
CA LYS A 104 16.27 9.16 15.71
C LYS A 104 17.56 9.98 15.72
N ALA A 105 18.49 9.73 14.82
CA ALA A 105 19.74 10.49 14.71
C ALA A 105 19.47 11.97 14.35
N GLU A 106 18.37 12.24 13.64
CA GLU A 106 17.91 13.61 13.29
C GLU A 106 16.96 14.21 14.34
N GLY A 107 16.68 13.49 15.43
CA GLY A 107 15.75 13.95 16.47
C GLY A 107 14.28 13.91 16.06
N ILE A 108 13.95 13.06 15.09
CA ILE A 108 12.59 12.87 14.56
C ILE A 108 11.92 11.73 15.30
N GLU A 109 10.69 11.94 15.76
CA GLU A 109 9.87 10.93 16.40
C GLU A 109 9.21 10.02 15.35
N LEU A 110 9.43 8.71 15.48
CA LEU A 110 8.80 7.70 14.63
C LEU A 110 7.85 6.84 15.43
N GLU A 111 6.60 6.80 15.02
CA GLU A 111 5.57 5.94 15.61
C GLU A 111 5.14 4.84 14.62
N VAL A 112 4.97 3.63 15.14
CA VAL A 112 4.45 2.51 14.34
C VAL A 112 2.93 2.46 14.48
N ALA A 113 2.22 2.46 13.37
CA ALA A 113 0.75 2.39 13.33
C ALA A 113 0.25 0.98 13.68
N MET A 114 0.64 0.48 14.84
CA MET A 114 0.22 -0.84 15.32
C MET A 114 -0.90 -0.67 16.34
N ARG A 115 -1.95 -1.46 16.18
CA ARG A 115 -3.05 -1.56 17.13
C ARG A 115 -3.25 -3.03 17.51
N GLU A 116 -2.98 -3.36 18.73
CA GLU A 116 -3.42 -4.64 19.26
C GLU A 116 -4.93 -4.62 19.48
N PRO A 117 -5.69 -5.54 18.89
CA PRO A 117 -7.12 -5.64 19.15
C PRO A 117 -7.35 -5.97 20.63
N SER A 118 -8.38 -5.38 21.23
CA SER A 118 -8.88 -5.76 22.54
C SER A 118 -10.27 -6.35 22.42
N ASP A 119 -10.58 -7.37 23.23
CA ASP A 119 -11.92 -7.92 23.36
C ASP A 119 -12.85 -6.96 24.14
N ASP A 120 -12.28 -6.00 24.87
CA ASP A 120 -13.01 -4.93 25.52
C ASP A 120 -13.28 -3.81 24.50
N ALA A 121 -14.57 -3.50 24.28
CA ALA A 121 -15.00 -2.54 23.27
C ALA A 121 -14.56 -1.09 23.59
N ASP A 122 -14.52 -0.73 24.86
CA ASP A 122 -14.11 0.62 25.29
C ASP A 122 -12.60 0.78 25.12
N GLU A 123 -11.82 -0.21 25.50
CA GLU A 123 -10.36 -0.22 25.30
C GLU A 123 -10.00 -0.22 23.80
N ASP A 124 -10.71 -1.01 22.98
CA ASP A 124 -10.50 -1.02 21.52
C ASP A 124 -10.82 0.35 20.90
N LEU A 125 -11.87 1.00 21.39
CA LEU A 125 -12.22 2.35 20.94
C LEU A 125 -11.14 3.39 21.33
N GLU A 126 -10.65 3.34 22.58
CA GLU A 126 -9.59 4.23 23.03
C GLU A 126 -8.32 4.08 22.19
N ARG A 127 -7.89 2.84 21.91
CA ARG A 127 -6.74 2.56 21.04
C ARG A 127 -6.92 3.07 19.61
N ARG A 128 -8.16 2.96 19.08
CA ARG A 128 -8.51 3.53 17.76
C ARG A 128 -8.43 5.04 17.73
N LEU A 129 -8.91 5.70 18.78
CA LEU A 129 -8.88 7.15 18.89
C LEU A 129 -7.44 7.65 19.03
N ALA A 130 -6.61 6.99 19.86
CA ALA A 130 -5.19 7.31 20.00
C ALA A 130 -4.45 7.19 18.66
N LEU A 131 -4.62 6.07 17.94
CA LEU A 131 -4.02 5.87 16.62
C LEU A 131 -4.46 6.95 15.62
N ARG A 132 -5.73 7.33 15.67
CA ARG A 132 -6.25 8.41 14.83
C ARG A 132 -5.60 9.75 15.19
N GLU A 133 -5.49 10.09 16.45
CA GLU A 133 -4.85 11.32 16.91
C GLU A 133 -3.39 11.38 16.46
N THR A 134 -2.61 10.32 16.68
CA THR A 134 -1.24 10.22 16.23
C THR A 134 -1.14 10.41 14.71
N SER A 135 -2.04 9.79 13.95
CA SER A 135 -2.00 9.89 12.48
C SER A 135 -2.31 11.29 11.96
N PHE A 136 -3.15 12.07 12.63
CA PHE A 136 -3.41 13.47 12.28
C PHE A 136 -2.31 14.43 12.73
N ASN A 137 -1.52 14.05 13.74
CA ASN A 137 -0.39 14.82 14.22
C ASN A 137 0.91 14.50 13.49
N SER A 138 0.92 13.41 12.69
CA SER A 138 2.09 13.04 11.89
C SER A 138 2.12 13.84 10.60
N GLU A 139 3.26 14.41 10.28
CA GLU A 139 3.49 15.23 9.09
C GLU A 139 3.82 14.36 7.88
N VAL A 140 4.48 13.22 8.12
CA VAL A 140 4.87 12.24 7.11
C VAL A 140 4.36 10.85 7.49
N GLY A 141 3.78 10.16 6.52
CA GLY A 141 3.37 8.76 6.64
C GLY A 141 4.22 7.86 5.74
N ILE A 142 4.76 6.78 6.30
CA ILE A 142 5.60 5.82 5.57
C ILE A 142 4.88 4.48 5.52
N THR A 143 4.70 3.93 4.32
CA THR A 143 4.07 2.61 4.14
C THR A 143 4.94 1.69 3.32
N GLY A 144 4.86 0.39 3.58
CA GLY A 144 5.23 -0.59 2.57
C GLY A 144 4.15 -0.67 1.49
N VAL A 145 4.53 -1.13 0.32
CA VAL A 145 3.66 -1.33 -0.84
C VAL A 145 3.57 -2.81 -1.16
N ASP A 146 2.36 -3.37 -1.13
CA ASP A 146 2.13 -4.78 -1.45
C ASP A 146 2.23 -5.06 -2.96
N PHE A 147 1.65 -4.18 -3.79
CA PHE A 147 1.73 -4.28 -5.24
C PHE A 147 1.86 -2.89 -5.88
N ALA A 148 2.52 -2.85 -7.03
CA ALA A 148 2.62 -1.66 -7.88
C ALA A 148 2.22 -2.03 -9.31
N ILE A 149 1.32 -1.27 -9.91
CA ILE A 149 0.68 -1.59 -11.18
C ILE A 149 1.35 -0.79 -12.30
N ALA A 150 2.09 -1.48 -13.18
CA ALA A 150 2.88 -0.86 -14.23
C ALA A 150 2.03 -0.09 -15.25
N GLU A 151 0.83 -0.59 -15.54
CA GLU A 151 -0.09 0.03 -16.50
C GLU A 151 -0.52 1.45 -16.08
N THR A 152 -0.69 1.70 -14.78
CA THR A 152 -1.33 2.93 -14.27
C THR A 152 -0.43 3.77 -13.37
N GLY A 153 0.71 3.25 -12.92
CA GLY A 153 1.54 3.90 -11.90
C GLY A 153 0.86 3.96 -10.53
N THR A 154 -0.03 3.01 -10.26
CA THR A 154 -0.79 2.90 -9.02
C THR A 154 -0.08 1.97 -8.06
N VAL A 155 -0.04 2.32 -6.78
CA VAL A 155 0.35 1.39 -5.72
C VAL A 155 -0.87 0.84 -5.01
N ALA A 156 -0.79 -0.42 -4.60
CA ALA A 156 -1.82 -1.12 -3.86
C ALA A 156 -1.28 -1.57 -2.51
N MET A 157 -2.03 -1.27 -1.46
CA MET A 157 -1.71 -1.66 -0.10
C MET A 157 -2.89 -2.42 0.50
N LYS A 158 -2.59 -3.41 1.32
CA LYS A 158 -3.58 -4.20 2.06
C LYS A 158 -3.66 -3.71 3.51
N PRO A 159 -4.62 -2.84 3.85
CA PRO A 159 -4.77 -2.39 5.22
C PRO A 159 -5.09 -3.56 6.15
N GLY A 160 -4.49 -3.56 7.31
CA GLY A 160 -4.68 -4.55 8.35
C GLY A 160 -4.60 -3.93 9.75
N ILE A 161 -4.40 -4.75 10.77
CA ILE A 161 -4.30 -4.30 12.16
C ILE A 161 -3.09 -3.38 12.35
N GLY A 162 -1.94 -3.75 11.79
CA GLY A 162 -0.70 -2.98 11.84
C GLY A 162 -0.45 -2.10 10.59
N SER A 163 -1.38 -2.11 9.63
CA SER A 163 -1.25 -1.36 8.37
C SER A 163 -2.46 -0.46 8.17
N SER A 164 -2.57 0.55 9.01
CA SER A 164 -3.70 1.49 8.97
C SER A 164 -3.68 2.34 7.70
N ARG A 165 -4.83 2.47 7.06
CA ARG A 165 -5.02 3.42 5.95
C ARG A 165 -4.68 4.86 6.33
N LEU A 166 -4.79 5.20 7.60
CA LEU A 166 -4.51 6.54 8.08
C LEU A 166 -3.07 6.95 7.78
N VAL A 167 -2.12 6.01 7.83
CA VAL A 167 -0.69 6.30 7.53
C VAL A 167 -0.49 6.88 6.13
N SER A 168 -1.26 6.43 5.15
CA SER A 168 -1.17 6.92 3.77
C SER A 168 -2.14 8.03 3.41
N LEU A 169 -3.10 8.38 4.29
CA LEU A 169 -4.20 9.28 3.95
C LEU A 169 -4.22 10.58 4.77
N THR A 170 -3.73 10.58 6.00
CA THR A 170 -3.82 11.76 6.89
C THR A 170 -2.62 12.69 6.82
N PRO A 171 -1.36 12.21 6.73
CA PRO A 171 -0.20 13.09 6.63
C PRO A 171 -0.19 13.90 5.33
N GLU A 172 0.46 15.06 5.36
CA GLU A 172 0.64 15.89 4.16
C GLU A 172 1.57 15.26 3.13
N VAL A 173 2.51 14.43 3.57
CA VAL A 173 3.47 13.70 2.74
C VAL A 173 3.31 12.21 2.97
N HIS A 174 3.22 11.44 1.89
CA HIS A 174 3.21 9.99 1.94
C HIS A 174 4.41 9.42 1.20
N ILE A 175 5.13 8.50 1.85
CA ILE A 175 6.28 7.79 1.29
C ILE A 175 5.93 6.29 1.22
N GLY A 176 5.87 5.74 0.02
CA GLY A 176 5.77 4.30 -0.20
C GLY A 176 7.16 3.69 -0.36
N VAL A 177 7.42 2.56 0.29
CA VAL A 177 8.67 1.79 0.13
C VAL A 177 8.34 0.44 -0.49
N MET A 178 9.08 0.04 -1.51
CA MET A 178 8.85 -1.20 -2.23
C MET A 178 10.13 -1.75 -2.86
N THR A 179 10.07 -3.02 -3.26
CA THR A 179 11.06 -3.61 -4.15
C THR A 179 10.50 -3.81 -5.56
N PRO A 180 11.33 -4.03 -6.59
CA PRO A 180 10.87 -4.32 -7.94
C PRO A 180 9.94 -5.54 -8.03
N GLU A 181 10.02 -6.47 -7.08
CA GLU A 181 9.19 -7.69 -7.02
C GLU A 181 7.71 -7.38 -6.79
N SER A 182 7.39 -6.24 -6.19
CA SER A 182 6.00 -5.79 -6.00
C SER A 182 5.33 -5.35 -7.30
N ILE A 183 6.08 -5.17 -8.40
CA ILE A 183 5.54 -4.63 -9.64
C ILE A 183 4.88 -5.73 -10.47
N ILE A 184 3.62 -5.51 -10.82
CA ILE A 184 2.78 -6.37 -11.65
C ILE A 184 2.28 -5.61 -12.87
N PRO A 185 1.86 -6.30 -13.96
CA PRO A 185 1.49 -5.64 -15.21
C PRO A 185 0.28 -4.72 -15.09
N SER A 186 -0.87 -5.21 -14.61
CA SER A 186 -2.14 -4.49 -14.66
C SER A 186 -3.04 -4.70 -13.42
N LEU A 187 -4.19 -4.04 -13.40
CA LEU A 187 -5.22 -4.22 -12.37
C LEU A 187 -5.87 -5.60 -12.43
N ASP A 188 -5.93 -6.23 -13.59
CA ASP A 188 -6.50 -7.57 -13.74
C ASP A 188 -5.67 -8.61 -12.98
N GLU A 189 -4.33 -8.51 -13.09
CA GLU A 189 -3.42 -9.35 -12.31
C GLU A 189 -3.50 -9.05 -10.81
N LEU A 190 -3.67 -7.79 -10.40
CA LEU A 190 -3.89 -7.46 -9.00
C LEU A 190 -5.11 -8.19 -8.44
N PHE A 191 -6.23 -8.17 -9.16
CA PHE A 191 -7.45 -8.85 -8.70
C PHE A 191 -7.32 -10.37 -8.72
N ALA A 192 -6.59 -10.94 -9.67
CA ALA A 192 -6.29 -12.38 -9.69
C ALA A 192 -5.43 -12.79 -8.48
N LEU A 193 -4.35 -12.07 -8.21
CA LEU A 193 -3.46 -12.31 -7.07
C LEU A 193 -4.17 -12.14 -5.72
N THR A 194 -4.97 -11.08 -5.57
CA THR A 194 -5.72 -10.85 -4.34
C THR A 194 -6.84 -11.85 -4.13
N ARG A 195 -7.41 -12.39 -5.20
CA ARG A 195 -8.37 -13.49 -5.10
C ARG A 195 -7.71 -14.78 -4.60
N ASP A 196 -6.52 -15.11 -5.08
CA ASP A 196 -5.72 -16.23 -4.59
C ASP A 196 -5.42 -16.08 -3.09
N GLN A 197 -4.91 -14.93 -2.67
CA GLN A 197 -4.64 -14.60 -1.27
C GLN A 197 -5.90 -14.63 -0.39
N HIS A 198 -7.05 -14.26 -0.94
CA HIS A 198 -8.31 -14.34 -0.22
C HIS A 198 -8.76 -15.80 -0.03
N LEU A 199 -8.60 -16.64 -1.04
CA LEU A 199 -8.94 -18.07 -0.98
C LEU A 199 -7.97 -18.86 -0.10
N SER A 200 -6.71 -18.45 0.02
CA SER A 200 -5.74 -19.01 0.97
C SER A 200 -5.94 -18.53 2.41
N GLY A 201 -6.71 -17.47 2.61
CA GLY A 201 -6.95 -16.87 3.92
C GLY A 201 -5.94 -15.78 4.32
N GLU A 202 -4.98 -15.48 3.47
CA GLU A 202 -3.95 -14.46 3.71
C GLU A 202 -4.51 -13.04 3.63
N HIS A 203 -5.53 -12.82 2.81
CA HIS A 203 -6.16 -11.52 2.65
C HIS A 203 -7.64 -11.56 3.04
N LYS A 204 -8.05 -10.66 3.96
CA LYS A 204 -9.41 -10.67 4.54
C LYS A 204 -10.22 -9.41 4.25
N GLY A 205 -9.84 -8.59 3.26
CA GLY A 205 -10.64 -7.41 3.23
C GLY A 205 -10.42 -6.42 2.12
N MET A 206 -9.86 -5.29 2.45
CA MET A 206 -9.82 -4.10 1.63
C MET A 206 -8.45 -3.94 0.95
N ILE A 207 -8.46 -3.39 -0.25
CA ILE A 207 -7.26 -2.91 -0.93
C ILE A 207 -7.38 -1.40 -1.02
N ASN A 208 -6.31 -0.69 -0.70
CA ASN A 208 -6.18 0.75 -0.90
C ASN A 208 -5.35 0.98 -2.16
N LEU A 209 -5.93 1.64 -3.16
CA LEU A 209 -5.26 1.99 -4.42
C LEU A 209 -4.93 3.48 -4.40
N ILE A 210 -3.65 3.82 -4.62
CA ILE A 210 -3.19 5.20 -4.64
C ILE A 210 -2.48 5.47 -5.97
N THR A 211 -2.98 6.47 -6.70
CA THR A 211 -2.45 6.88 -8.01
C THR A 211 -2.03 8.35 -7.93
N GLY A 212 -0.88 8.60 -7.30
CA GLY A 212 -0.37 9.96 -7.12
C GLY A 212 -0.99 10.73 -5.94
N PRO A 213 -0.71 12.04 -5.83
CA PRO A 213 -1.18 12.89 -4.74
C PRO A 213 -2.69 13.11 -4.77
N SER A 214 -3.26 13.50 -3.64
CA SER A 214 -4.69 13.84 -3.53
C SER A 214 -5.03 15.00 -4.44
N ARG A 215 -6.02 14.81 -5.32
CA ARG A 215 -6.50 15.82 -6.27
C ARG A 215 -8.01 15.94 -6.18
N THR A 216 -8.48 17.15 -5.99
CA THR A 216 -9.92 17.47 -5.98
C THR A 216 -10.17 18.55 -7.01
N ALA A 217 -11.16 18.35 -7.87
CA ALA A 217 -11.66 19.39 -8.77
C ALA A 217 -12.97 19.95 -8.22
N ASP A 218 -13.09 21.26 -8.12
CA ASP A 218 -14.34 21.91 -7.79
C ASP A 218 -15.26 22.05 -9.02
N ILE A 219 -16.46 22.63 -8.83
CA ILE A 219 -17.44 22.83 -9.89
C ILE A 219 -16.92 23.77 -11.01
N GLU A 220 -15.96 24.63 -10.69
CA GLU A 220 -15.33 25.55 -11.63
C GLU A 220 -14.11 24.93 -12.34
N ALA A 221 -13.88 23.62 -12.17
CA ALA A 221 -12.76 22.86 -12.69
C ALA A 221 -11.37 23.33 -12.18
N ASN A 222 -11.32 24.04 -11.07
CA ASN A 222 -10.07 24.35 -10.38
C ASN A 222 -9.55 23.09 -9.68
N LEU A 223 -8.34 22.67 -10.05
CA LEU A 223 -7.68 21.53 -9.43
C LEU A 223 -7.00 21.97 -8.13
N VAL A 224 -7.42 21.41 -7.00
CA VAL A 224 -6.81 21.62 -5.69
C VAL A 224 -6.11 20.35 -5.25
N ILE A 225 -4.85 20.47 -4.83
CA ILE A 225 -4.02 19.34 -4.37
C ILE A 225 -4.01 19.30 -2.85
N GLY A 226 -4.17 18.10 -2.26
CA GLY A 226 -4.00 17.87 -0.83
C GLY A 226 -5.20 18.22 0.04
N VAL A 227 -6.44 18.27 -0.49
CA VAL A 227 -7.64 18.56 0.31
C VAL A 227 -8.07 17.36 1.15
N HIS A 228 -8.01 16.16 0.58
CA HIS A 228 -8.54 14.93 1.19
C HIS A 228 -7.48 13.83 1.34
N GLY A 229 -6.22 14.20 1.37
CA GLY A 229 -5.09 13.27 1.48
C GLY A 229 -3.75 13.97 1.22
N PRO A 230 -2.66 13.21 1.08
CA PRO A 230 -1.34 13.78 0.89
C PRO A 230 -1.26 14.71 -0.32
N ARG A 231 -0.60 15.85 -0.12
CA ARG A 231 -0.29 16.82 -1.17
C ARG A 231 0.92 16.36 -1.99
N GLU A 232 1.77 15.58 -1.36
CA GLU A 232 3.00 15.08 -1.96
C GLU A 232 3.18 13.60 -1.67
N VAL A 233 3.60 12.86 -2.69
CA VAL A 233 3.77 11.41 -2.59
C VAL A 233 5.09 10.98 -3.20
N HIS A 234 5.81 10.14 -2.47
CA HIS A 234 7.12 9.62 -2.84
C HIS A 234 7.08 8.09 -2.90
N LEU A 235 7.87 7.52 -3.80
CA LEU A 235 8.11 6.08 -3.86
C LEU A 235 9.61 5.80 -3.82
N VAL A 236 10.03 5.04 -2.83
CA VAL A 236 11.40 4.54 -2.70
C VAL A 236 11.41 3.10 -3.19
N ILE A 237 12.11 2.85 -4.28
CA ILE A 237 12.27 1.53 -4.91
C ILE A 237 13.67 1.03 -4.57
N VAL A 238 13.75 -0.09 -3.84
CA VAL A 238 14.99 -0.68 -3.33
C VAL A 238 15.40 -1.85 -4.20
N GLY A 239 16.53 -1.74 -4.90
CA GLY A 239 17.09 -2.79 -5.74
C GLY A 239 17.28 -2.43 -7.20
#